data_d9e4f098375b7e2250d439fd708bb1a1
#
_entry.id   d9e4f098375b7e2250d439fd708bb1a1
#
_cell.length_a   1.000
_cell.length_b   1.000
_cell.length_c   1.000
_cell.angle_alpha   90.00
_cell.angle_beta   90.00
_cell.angle_gamma   90.00
#
_symmetry.space_group_name_H-M   'P 1'
#
loop_
_entity.id
_entity.type
_entity.pdbx_description
1 polymer ?
#
loop_
_entity_poly.entity_id
_entity_poly.type
_entity_poly.pdbx_seq_one_letter_code
_entity_poly.pdbx_strand_id
1 'polypeptide(L)'
;MPFDVFIIGGGINGCGVARDAAGRGISVCLAEKSDLGGATSSGSSKLIHGGLRYLEYYDFSLVRKSLREREVLWKIAPHIIYPLRFVLPHHQALRPPWFLRLGLFLYDHLGGRNLLPGTRRVNFP
;
A
#
# COMPACT_ATOMS: atom_id res chain seq x y z
N MET A 1 -27.37 0.53 -24.12
CA MET A 1 -26.50 1.71 -24.19
C MET A 1 -25.08 1.21 -24.21
N PRO A 2 -24.17 1.77 -25.03
CA PRO A 2 -22.76 1.41 -24.99
C PRO A 2 -22.14 1.91 -23.65
N PHE A 3 -21.16 1.17 -23.16
CA PHE A 3 -20.35 1.61 -22.01
C PHE A 3 -19.16 2.45 -22.51
N ASP A 4 -18.76 3.44 -21.74
CA ASP A 4 -17.59 4.28 -22.06
C ASP A 4 -16.28 3.54 -21.82
N VAL A 5 -16.24 2.68 -20.78
CA VAL A 5 -15.07 1.89 -20.39
C VAL A 5 -15.45 0.44 -20.14
N PHE A 6 -14.70 -0.48 -20.75
CA PHE A 6 -14.80 -1.91 -20.50
C PHE A 6 -13.52 -2.39 -19.80
N ILE A 7 -13.67 -3.01 -18.63
CA ILE A 7 -12.55 -3.47 -17.78
C ILE A 7 -12.55 -4.99 -17.77
N ILE A 8 -11.41 -5.58 -18.10
CA ILE A 8 -11.19 -7.03 -18.06
C ILE A 8 -10.40 -7.37 -16.79
N GLY A 9 -11.04 -8.12 -15.90
CA GLY A 9 -10.46 -8.59 -14.64
C GLY A 9 -10.93 -7.81 -13.42
N GLY A 10 -11.51 -8.51 -12.47
CA GLY A 10 -12.08 -8.02 -11.22
C GLY A 10 -11.13 -8.10 -10.02
N GLY A 11 -9.81 -8.02 -10.22
CA GLY A 11 -8.84 -7.87 -9.15
C GLY A 11 -8.82 -6.46 -8.56
N ILE A 12 -7.92 -6.18 -7.60
CA ILE A 12 -7.85 -4.88 -6.91
C ILE A 12 -7.70 -3.71 -7.90
N ASN A 13 -6.92 -3.87 -8.96
CA ASN A 13 -6.72 -2.84 -9.96
C ASN A 13 -8.00 -2.59 -10.79
N GLY A 14 -8.63 -3.66 -11.32
CA GLY A 14 -9.86 -3.53 -12.09
C GLY A 14 -11.00 -2.91 -11.29
N CYS A 15 -11.19 -3.36 -10.06
CA CYS A 15 -12.18 -2.79 -9.14
C CYS A 15 -11.85 -1.32 -8.79
N GLY A 16 -10.57 -0.98 -8.62
CA GLY A 16 -10.13 0.38 -8.37
C GLY A 16 -10.44 1.31 -9.54
N VAL A 17 -10.12 0.90 -10.76
CA VAL A 17 -10.44 1.66 -11.98
C VAL A 17 -11.94 1.81 -12.18
N ALA A 18 -12.70 0.72 -11.98
CA ALA A 18 -14.17 0.74 -12.11
C ALA A 18 -14.79 1.76 -11.12
N ARG A 19 -14.35 1.72 -9.86
CA ARG A 19 -14.83 2.61 -8.81
C ARG A 19 -14.52 4.07 -9.11
N ASP A 20 -13.27 4.38 -9.52
CA ASP A 20 -12.86 5.75 -9.83
C ASP A 20 -13.60 6.30 -11.04
N ALA A 21 -13.71 5.53 -12.13
CA ALA A 21 -14.42 5.92 -13.34
C ALA A 21 -15.92 6.15 -13.06
N ALA A 22 -16.58 5.24 -12.36
CA ALA A 22 -17.98 5.39 -11.97
C ALA A 22 -18.19 6.62 -11.08
N GLY A 23 -17.29 6.90 -10.14
CA GLY A 23 -17.32 8.11 -9.31
C GLY A 23 -17.18 9.41 -10.09
N ARG A 24 -16.66 9.36 -11.30
CA ARG A 24 -16.54 10.48 -12.24
C ARG A 24 -17.73 10.56 -13.22
N GLY A 25 -18.73 9.72 -13.09
CA GLY A 25 -19.90 9.68 -13.97
C GLY A 25 -19.67 8.95 -15.30
N ILE A 26 -18.57 8.22 -15.44
CA ILE A 26 -18.24 7.42 -16.62
C ILE A 26 -18.97 6.08 -16.51
N SER A 27 -19.64 5.65 -17.58
CA SER A 27 -20.33 4.37 -17.62
C SER A 27 -19.34 3.23 -17.79
N VAL A 28 -19.33 2.27 -16.85
CA VAL A 28 -18.33 1.20 -16.77
C VAL A 28 -18.97 -0.17 -16.84
N CYS A 29 -18.38 -1.06 -17.62
CA CYS A 29 -18.64 -2.49 -17.55
C CYS A 29 -17.38 -3.22 -17.11
N LEU A 30 -17.48 -4.06 -16.07
CA LEU A 30 -16.37 -4.89 -15.60
C LEU A 30 -16.72 -6.36 -15.83
N ALA A 31 -15.84 -7.10 -16.50
CA ALA A 31 -15.97 -8.53 -16.71
C ALA A 31 -14.88 -9.27 -15.93
N GLU A 32 -15.29 -10.27 -15.14
CA GLU A 32 -14.42 -11.19 -14.42
C GLU A 32 -14.81 -12.63 -14.79
N LYS A 33 -13.80 -13.48 -15.02
CA LYS A 33 -14.04 -14.86 -15.44
C LYS A 33 -14.46 -15.79 -14.30
N SER A 34 -14.21 -15.39 -13.05
CA SER A 34 -14.52 -16.19 -11.86
C SER A 34 -15.16 -15.31 -10.79
N ASP A 35 -14.48 -15.08 -9.66
CA ASP A 35 -14.96 -14.21 -8.58
C ASP A 35 -14.07 -12.98 -8.44
N LEU A 36 -14.63 -11.89 -7.92
CA LEU A 36 -13.89 -10.65 -7.66
C LEU A 36 -12.73 -10.93 -6.70
N GLY A 37 -11.55 -10.47 -7.09
CA GLY A 37 -10.34 -10.70 -6.30
C GLY A 37 -9.85 -12.14 -6.27
N GLY A 38 -10.43 -13.06 -7.00
CA GLY A 38 -10.20 -14.50 -6.93
C GLY A 38 -8.80 -14.99 -7.33
N ALA A 39 -8.03 -14.16 -8.08
CA ALA A 39 -6.69 -14.52 -8.55
C ALA A 39 -5.58 -13.92 -7.65
N THR A 40 -4.68 -13.11 -8.21
CA THR A 40 -3.52 -12.51 -7.51
C THR A 40 -3.93 -11.73 -6.26
N SER A 41 -5.07 -11.05 -6.28
CA SER A 41 -5.55 -10.28 -5.12
C SER A 41 -5.85 -11.17 -3.93
N SER A 42 -6.40 -12.37 -4.13
CA SER A 42 -6.63 -13.35 -3.04
C SER A 42 -5.34 -13.99 -2.57
N GLY A 43 -4.38 -14.22 -3.46
CA GLY A 43 -3.08 -14.81 -3.16
C GLY A 43 -2.06 -13.86 -2.55
N SER A 44 -2.38 -12.55 -2.43
CA SER A 44 -1.48 -11.55 -1.86
C SER A 44 -1.44 -11.61 -0.33
N SER A 45 -0.42 -11.02 0.28
CA SER A 45 -0.33 -10.85 1.74
C SER A 45 -1.39 -9.90 2.32
N LYS A 46 -2.13 -9.17 1.48
CA LYS A 46 -3.06 -8.07 1.82
C LYS A 46 -2.41 -6.95 2.66
N LEU A 47 -1.09 -6.91 2.69
CA LEU A 47 -0.35 -5.88 3.39
C LEU A 47 -0.28 -4.61 2.54
N ILE A 48 -0.88 -3.54 3.04
CA ILE A 48 -0.84 -2.21 2.41
C ILE A 48 0.31 -1.44 3.05
N HIS A 49 1.37 -1.22 2.29
CA HIS A 49 2.60 -0.60 2.79
C HIS A 49 3.25 0.34 1.78
N GLY A 50 4.13 1.22 2.25
CA GLY A 50 4.87 2.16 1.41
C GLY A 50 6.10 1.58 0.70
N GLY A 51 6.37 0.26 0.86
CA GLY A 51 7.49 -0.37 0.19
C GLY A 51 8.87 0.08 0.71
N LEU A 52 9.14 -0.08 2.01
CA LEU A 52 10.40 0.31 2.66
C LEU A 52 11.65 -0.13 1.89
N ARG A 53 11.60 -1.31 1.25
CA ARG A 53 12.71 -1.84 0.45
C ARG A 53 13.11 -0.95 -0.73
N TYR A 54 12.16 -0.18 -1.30
CA TYR A 54 12.46 0.71 -2.42
C TYR A 54 13.34 1.89 -2.05
N LEU A 55 13.47 2.22 -0.75
CA LEU A 55 14.46 3.20 -0.29
C LEU A 55 15.89 2.75 -0.57
N GLU A 56 16.15 1.44 -0.62
CA GLU A 56 17.47 0.90 -0.98
C GLU A 56 17.84 1.17 -2.45
N TYR A 57 16.83 1.37 -3.29
CA TYR A 57 17.01 1.72 -4.71
C TYR A 57 16.83 3.22 -4.96
N TYR A 58 16.77 4.03 -3.90
CA TYR A 58 16.59 5.49 -3.97
C TYR A 58 15.30 5.95 -4.66
N ASP A 59 14.30 5.07 -4.76
CA ASP A 59 13.00 5.43 -5.35
C ASP A 59 12.06 6.09 -4.32
N PHE A 60 12.47 7.28 -3.87
CA PHE A 60 11.71 8.07 -2.91
C PHE A 60 10.35 8.51 -3.45
N SER A 61 10.23 8.68 -4.78
CA SER A 61 8.98 9.08 -5.41
C SER A 61 7.92 7.99 -5.27
N LEU A 62 8.29 6.75 -5.55
CA LEU A 62 7.41 5.59 -5.42
C LEU A 62 6.99 5.37 -3.95
N VAL A 63 7.96 5.44 -3.03
CA VAL A 63 7.67 5.30 -1.59
C VAL A 63 6.69 6.36 -1.13
N ARG A 64 6.90 7.63 -1.51
CA ARG A 64 6.02 8.74 -1.16
C ARG A 64 4.60 8.55 -1.69
N LYS A 65 4.46 8.15 -2.95
CA LYS A 65 3.14 7.87 -3.57
C LYS A 65 2.45 6.72 -2.85
N SER A 66 3.15 5.61 -2.61
CA SER A 66 2.60 4.43 -1.95
C SER A 66 2.15 4.73 -0.50
N LEU A 67 2.91 5.53 0.25
CA LEU A 67 2.52 5.96 1.59
C LEU A 67 1.25 6.82 1.58
N ARG A 68 1.11 7.73 0.62
CA ARG A 68 -0.10 8.54 0.45
C ARG A 68 -1.31 7.69 0.08
N GLU A 69 -1.16 6.76 -0.86
CA GLU A 69 -2.23 5.85 -1.25
C GLU A 69 -2.64 4.93 -0.09
N ARG A 70 -1.72 4.48 0.74
CA ARG A 70 -2.03 3.75 1.96
C ARG A 70 -3.00 4.52 2.86
N GLU A 71 -2.74 5.81 3.07
CA GLU A 71 -3.62 6.68 3.89
C GLU A 71 -5.00 6.88 3.24
N VAL A 72 -5.05 7.01 1.91
CA VAL A 72 -6.31 7.10 1.16
C VAL A 72 -7.11 5.81 1.32
N LEU A 73 -6.50 4.65 1.08
CA LEU A 73 -7.14 3.35 1.22
C LEU A 73 -7.67 3.12 2.64
N TRP A 74 -6.90 3.49 3.65
CA TRP A 74 -7.36 3.37 5.04
C TRP A 74 -8.58 4.24 5.32
N LYS A 75 -8.63 5.47 4.80
CA LYS A 75 -9.77 6.36 4.97
C LYS A 75 -11.05 5.85 4.29
N ILE A 76 -10.91 5.23 3.12
CA ILE A 76 -12.08 4.75 2.37
C ILE A 76 -12.57 3.37 2.80
N ALA A 77 -11.72 2.58 3.47
CA ALA A 77 -12.05 1.24 3.93
C ALA A 77 -11.59 0.96 5.38
N PRO A 78 -11.94 1.83 6.36
CA PRO A 78 -11.46 1.69 7.74
C PRO A 78 -11.98 0.43 8.44
N HIS A 79 -13.07 -0.16 7.92
CA HIS A 79 -13.69 -1.37 8.47
C HIS A 79 -12.93 -2.66 8.15
N ILE A 80 -12.01 -2.65 7.17
CA ILE A 80 -11.21 -3.82 6.78
C ILE A 80 -9.70 -3.56 6.84
N ILE A 81 -9.27 -2.31 7.03
CA ILE A 81 -7.87 -1.92 7.10
C ILE A 81 -7.55 -1.51 8.53
N TYR A 82 -6.61 -2.19 9.16
CA TYR A 82 -6.15 -1.90 10.52
C TYR A 82 -4.62 -1.89 10.59
N PRO A 83 -4.05 -1.10 11.51
CA PRO A 83 -2.60 -1.02 11.69
C PRO A 83 -2.02 -2.35 12.15
N LEU A 84 -0.96 -2.80 11.49
CA LEU A 84 -0.19 -3.96 11.90
C LEU A 84 1.20 -3.53 12.36
N ARG A 85 1.60 -3.99 13.55
CA ARG A 85 2.91 -3.70 14.11
C ARG A 85 3.94 -4.70 13.58
N PHE A 86 5.04 -4.18 13.04
CA PHE A 86 6.18 -4.97 12.61
C PHE A 86 7.36 -4.77 13.55
N VAL A 87 8.10 -5.85 13.78
CA VAL A 87 9.38 -5.81 14.47
C VAL A 87 10.47 -6.18 13.46
N LEU A 88 11.45 -5.30 13.30
CA LEU A 88 12.63 -5.54 12.48
C LEU A 88 13.77 -5.99 13.41
N PRO A 89 14.03 -7.30 13.52
CA PRO A 89 15.13 -7.78 14.33
C PRO A 89 16.46 -7.35 13.69
N HIS A 90 17.37 -6.83 14.50
CA HIS A 90 18.70 -6.44 14.05
C HIS A 90 19.76 -7.38 14.62
N HIS A 91 20.66 -7.85 13.76
CA HIS A 91 21.82 -8.65 14.14
C HIS A 91 23.09 -8.14 13.44
N GLN A 92 24.26 -8.57 13.88
CA GLN A 92 25.56 -8.02 13.49
C GLN A 92 25.87 -8.12 11.98
N ALA A 93 25.27 -9.08 11.25
CA ALA A 93 25.47 -9.23 9.81
C ALA A 93 24.63 -8.25 8.96
N LEU A 94 23.75 -7.47 9.58
CA LEU A 94 22.95 -6.45 8.88
C LEU A 94 23.68 -5.13 8.81
N ARG A 95 23.16 -4.22 7.96
CA ARG A 95 23.64 -2.85 7.87
C ARG A 95 23.66 -2.17 9.25
N PRO A 96 24.57 -1.22 9.50
CA PRO A 96 24.66 -0.56 10.81
C PRO A 96 23.32 -0.01 11.30
N PRO A 97 23.00 -0.09 12.59
CA PRO A 97 21.73 0.36 13.14
C PRO A 97 21.38 1.81 12.82
N TRP A 98 22.38 2.69 12.76
CA TRP A 98 22.16 4.10 12.42
C TRP A 98 21.64 4.28 10.99
N PHE A 99 22.11 3.45 10.04
CA PHE A 99 21.68 3.49 8.65
C PHE A 99 20.20 3.03 8.51
N LEU A 100 19.83 1.93 9.20
CA LEU A 100 18.43 1.49 9.25
C LEU A 100 17.53 2.55 9.89
N ARG A 101 18.01 3.22 10.95
CA ARG A 101 17.25 4.31 11.59
C ARG A 101 17.04 5.50 10.66
N LEU A 102 18.06 5.86 9.87
CA LEU A 102 17.92 6.91 8.86
C LEU A 102 16.87 6.54 7.81
N GLY A 103 16.90 5.29 7.30
CA GLY A 103 15.91 4.80 6.34
C GLY A 103 14.49 4.81 6.92
N LEU A 104 14.30 4.37 8.16
CA LEU A 104 13.02 4.39 8.84
C LEU A 104 12.53 5.82 9.11
N PHE A 105 13.43 6.72 9.50
CA PHE A 105 13.11 8.14 9.66
C PHE A 105 12.62 8.76 8.35
N LEU A 106 13.32 8.52 7.25
CA LEU A 106 12.88 8.97 5.92
C LEU A 106 11.53 8.36 5.55
N TYR A 107 11.33 7.07 5.79
CA TYR A 107 10.06 6.40 5.53
C TYR A 107 8.91 7.02 6.32
N ASP A 108 9.11 7.32 7.59
CA ASP A 108 8.09 7.93 8.45
C ASP A 108 7.70 9.35 8.00
N HIS A 109 8.60 10.08 7.29
CA HIS A 109 8.38 11.48 6.91
C HIS A 109 8.01 11.67 5.43
N LEU A 110 8.35 10.72 4.54
CA LEU A 110 8.10 10.85 3.10
C LEU A 110 6.61 10.92 2.74
N GLY A 111 5.75 10.27 3.49
CA GLY A 111 4.30 10.26 3.26
C GLY A 111 3.57 11.56 3.60
N GLY A 112 4.20 12.48 4.32
CA GLY A 112 3.58 13.66 4.89
C GLY A 112 2.92 13.39 6.25
N ARG A 113 1.72 13.91 6.50
CA ARG A 113 0.97 13.62 7.74
C ARG A 113 0.53 12.15 7.74
N ASN A 114 1.19 11.33 8.54
CA ASN A 114 0.86 9.93 8.72
C ASN A 114 -0.17 9.77 9.85
N LEU A 115 -1.19 8.95 9.61
CA LEU A 115 -2.15 8.53 10.65
C LEU A 115 -1.52 7.50 11.60
N LEU A 116 -0.47 6.82 11.15
CA LEU A 116 0.26 5.82 11.94
C LEU A 116 1.33 6.48 12.83
N PRO A 117 1.54 5.94 14.05
CA PRO A 117 2.66 6.35 14.89
C PRO A 117 3.99 6.00 14.20
N GLY A 118 5.00 6.84 14.39
CA GLY A 118 6.34 6.63 13.87
C GLY A 118 7.06 5.43 14.49
N THR A 119 8.15 5.06 13.87
CA THR A 119 9.00 3.93 14.25
C THR A 119 9.63 4.15 15.63
N ARG A 120 9.62 3.12 16.48
CA ARG A 120 10.22 3.14 17.82
C ARG A 120 11.30 2.07 17.94
N ARG A 121 12.38 2.39 18.67
CA ARG A 121 13.35 1.39 19.09
C ARG A 121 12.79 0.60 20.27
N VAL A 122 12.88 -0.72 20.19
CA VAL A 122 12.56 -1.63 21.28
C VAL A 122 13.86 -2.32 21.69
N ASN A 123 14.23 -2.24 22.96
CA ASN A 123 15.29 -3.04 23.52
C ASN A 123 14.65 -4.29 24.11
N PHE A 124 15.08 -5.45 23.66
CA PHE A 124 14.74 -6.71 24.32
C PHE A 124 15.74 -6.93 25.47
N PRO A 125 15.27 -7.39 26.61
CA PRO A 125 16.14 -7.78 27.73
C PRO A 125 17.05 -8.95 27.35
#